data_be5a0d9259f453817a51ffd61540d5f9
#
_entry.id   be5a0d9259f453817a51ffd61540d5f9
#
_cell.length_a   1.000
_cell.length_b   1.000
_cell.length_c   1.000
_cell.angle_alpha   90.00
_cell.angle_beta   90.00
_cell.angle_gamma   90.00
#
_symmetry.space_group_name_H-M   'P 1'
#
loop_
_entity.id
_entity.type
_entity.pdbx_description
1 polymer ?
#
loop_
_entity_poly.entity_id
_entity_poly.type
_entity_poly.pdbx_seq_one_letter_code
_entity_poly.pdbx_strand_id
1 'polypeptide(L)'
;RKAFDEELRRIQPQLSSIGQDISKLAEETFPVLATPAAEHPQGKARLRFRFLCSPQAIHADAAGRIDQLNVAENVLFERDGSIACKATEKSADLDVDTMIFAIGDVADPAVGLPYGRDSYVINPDQSDPKRAAYELFDPQKNQVLDGMYAVGWARKASDGLVGIARHDAEVGATHVLKYLETARESNFGAAEIQKFLERKGLQIVTKPDLESLARAEEKEAQKRGILWFKFAEDDAMLEAIEAEKTKAVTV
;
A
#
# COMPACT_ATOMS: atom_id res chain seq x y z
N ARG A 1 13.24 2.39 -27.59
CA ARG A 1 14.68 2.34 -27.34
C ARG A 1 15.31 3.74 -27.39
N LYS A 2 15.25 4.44 -28.53
CA LYS A 2 15.94 5.72 -28.71
C LYS A 2 15.63 6.74 -27.61
N ALA A 3 14.36 6.97 -27.30
CA ALA A 3 13.94 7.91 -26.24
C ALA A 3 14.45 7.51 -24.85
N PHE A 4 14.47 6.21 -24.55
CA PHE A 4 15.00 5.68 -23.31
C PHE A 4 16.52 5.91 -23.20
N ASP A 5 17.26 5.63 -24.27
CA ASP A 5 18.72 5.84 -24.31
C ASP A 5 19.09 7.34 -24.26
N GLU A 6 18.26 8.20 -24.83
CA GLU A 6 18.43 9.66 -24.76
C GLU A 6 18.21 10.16 -23.33
N GLU A 7 17.19 9.67 -22.65
CA GLU A 7 16.94 10.05 -21.26
C GLU A 7 18.01 9.53 -20.30
N LEU A 8 18.45 8.28 -20.45
CA LEU A 8 19.56 7.75 -19.65
C LEU A 8 20.82 8.59 -19.81
N ARG A 9 21.18 8.98 -21.05
CA ARG A 9 22.34 9.85 -21.30
C ARG A 9 22.18 11.22 -20.64
N ARG A 10 20.98 11.78 -20.67
CA ARG A 10 20.67 13.08 -20.05
C ARG A 10 20.86 13.07 -18.55
N ILE A 11 20.48 11.98 -17.86
CA ILE A 11 20.56 11.85 -16.40
C ILE A 11 21.83 11.11 -15.92
N GLN A 12 22.72 10.74 -16.84
CA GLN A 12 23.96 10.02 -16.52
C GLN A 12 24.77 10.66 -15.38
N PRO A 13 25.03 11.99 -15.37
CA PRO A 13 25.79 12.60 -14.29
C PRO A 13 25.15 12.39 -12.92
N GLN A 14 23.82 12.48 -12.83
CA GLN A 14 23.06 12.31 -11.60
C GLN A 14 23.09 10.84 -11.13
N LEU A 15 22.89 9.90 -12.04
CA LEU A 15 22.96 8.46 -11.71
C LEU A 15 24.37 8.05 -11.27
N SER A 16 25.41 8.55 -11.94
CA SER A 16 26.79 8.29 -11.55
C SER A 16 27.14 8.87 -10.20
N SER A 17 26.59 10.04 -9.82
CA SER A 17 26.85 10.66 -8.52
C SER A 17 26.32 9.85 -7.34
N ILE A 18 25.32 8.99 -7.55
CA ILE A 18 24.78 8.07 -6.55
C ILE A 18 25.27 6.62 -6.75
N GLY A 19 26.29 6.41 -7.57
CA GLY A 19 26.91 5.10 -7.78
C GLY A 19 26.12 4.12 -8.64
N GLN A 20 25.14 4.59 -9.40
CA GLN A 20 24.38 3.73 -10.32
C GLN A 20 25.07 3.58 -11.67
N ASP A 21 25.16 2.35 -12.15
CA ASP A 21 25.68 2.01 -13.48
C ASP A 21 24.55 2.03 -14.52
N ILE A 22 24.68 2.96 -15.47
CA ILE A 22 23.70 3.17 -16.53
C ILE A 22 23.61 1.98 -17.48
N SER A 23 24.75 1.35 -17.77
CA SER A 23 24.77 0.19 -18.67
C SER A 23 23.97 -0.95 -18.06
N LYS A 24 24.16 -1.19 -16.76
CA LYS A 24 23.39 -2.18 -15.99
C LYS A 24 21.89 -1.84 -15.95
N LEU A 25 21.54 -0.59 -15.68
CA LEU A 25 20.14 -0.14 -15.72
C LEU A 25 19.50 -0.35 -17.09
N ALA A 26 20.24 -0.05 -18.18
CA ALA A 26 19.77 -0.25 -19.53
C ALA A 26 19.57 -1.73 -19.87
N GLU A 27 20.46 -2.60 -19.40
CA GLU A 27 20.40 -4.05 -19.63
C GLU A 27 19.28 -4.73 -18.83
N GLU A 28 19.06 -4.32 -17.59
CA GLU A 28 18.07 -4.93 -16.71
C GLU A 28 16.64 -4.39 -16.96
N THR A 29 16.50 -3.08 -17.18
CA THR A 29 15.18 -2.43 -17.24
C THR A 29 14.60 -2.45 -18.65
N PHE A 30 15.43 -2.21 -19.67
CA PHE A 30 14.93 -2.07 -21.02
C PHE A 30 14.28 -3.35 -21.57
N PRO A 31 14.78 -4.58 -21.36
CA PRO A 31 14.11 -5.78 -21.83
C PRO A 31 12.70 -5.95 -21.29
N VAL A 32 12.46 -5.53 -20.03
CA VAL A 32 11.13 -5.58 -19.41
C VAL A 32 10.18 -4.60 -20.11
N LEU A 33 10.65 -3.38 -20.41
CA LEU A 33 9.85 -2.34 -21.07
C LEU A 33 9.67 -2.59 -22.57
N ALA A 34 10.66 -3.21 -23.20
CA ALA A 34 10.72 -3.45 -24.63
C ALA A 34 10.25 -4.84 -25.06
N THR A 35 9.93 -5.72 -24.10
CA THR A 35 9.28 -6.99 -24.47
C THR A 35 8.07 -6.63 -25.30
N PRO A 36 8.03 -6.97 -26.64
CA PRO A 36 6.88 -6.69 -27.44
C PRO A 36 5.68 -7.28 -26.69
N ALA A 37 4.68 -6.48 -26.43
CA ALA A 37 3.37 -7.03 -26.13
C ALA A 37 3.18 -8.08 -27.21
N ALA A 38 3.10 -9.35 -26.83
CA ALA A 38 2.86 -10.45 -27.75
C ALA A 38 1.80 -9.92 -28.69
N GLU A 39 2.05 -9.91 -29.99
CA GLU A 39 1.12 -9.38 -30.96
C GLU A 39 -0.23 -9.93 -30.59
N HIS A 40 -1.06 -9.09 -29.98
CA HIS A 40 -2.44 -9.47 -29.73
C HIS A 40 -3.17 -9.24 -31.05
N PRO A 41 -3.29 -10.28 -31.87
CA PRO A 41 -3.78 -10.09 -33.25
C PRO A 41 -5.23 -9.61 -33.27
N GLN A 42 -5.89 -9.55 -32.12
CA GLN A 42 -7.32 -9.19 -32.02
C GLN A 42 -7.68 -8.31 -30.81
N GLY A 43 -6.73 -7.91 -29.96
CA GLY A 43 -7.01 -7.07 -28.82
C GLY A 43 -7.17 -5.60 -29.20
N LYS A 44 -8.32 -5.01 -28.92
CA LYS A 44 -8.55 -3.55 -29.08
C LYS A 44 -7.88 -2.73 -27.95
N ALA A 45 -7.48 -3.38 -26.85
CA ALA A 45 -6.86 -2.73 -25.71
C ALA A 45 -5.35 -2.56 -25.91
N ARG A 46 -4.82 -1.40 -25.52
CA ARG A 46 -3.39 -1.08 -25.55
C ARG A 46 -2.95 -0.57 -24.20
N LEU A 47 -1.85 -1.12 -23.66
CA LEU A 47 -1.15 -0.56 -22.51
C LEU A 47 -0.09 0.42 -22.99
N ARG A 48 -0.09 1.64 -22.43
CA ARG A 48 0.91 2.67 -22.71
C ARG A 48 1.51 3.15 -21.40
N PHE A 49 2.83 3.16 -21.31
CA PHE A 49 3.56 3.82 -20.23
C PHE A 49 3.90 5.25 -20.63
N ARG A 50 3.61 6.21 -19.77
CA ARG A 50 4.04 7.59 -19.90
C ARG A 50 4.85 7.97 -18.68
N PHE A 51 6.15 8.02 -18.84
CA PHE A 51 7.11 8.38 -17.81
C PHE A 51 7.33 9.88 -17.72
N LEU A 52 7.94 10.33 -16.62
CA LEU A 52 8.32 11.72 -16.40
C LEU A 52 7.16 12.69 -16.58
N CYS A 53 6.02 12.34 -16.03
CA CYS A 53 4.88 13.23 -15.93
C CYS A 53 4.17 13.06 -14.58
N SER A 54 3.57 14.13 -14.10
CA SER A 54 2.77 14.16 -12.87
C SER A 54 1.38 14.72 -13.15
N PRO A 55 0.31 14.11 -12.61
CA PRO A 55 -1.02 14.67 -12.71
C PRO A 55 -1.08 16.05 -12.03
N GLN A 56 -1.73 17.02 -12.68
CA GLN A 56 -1.91 18.38 -12.20
C GLN A 56 -3.39 18.68 -11.95
N ALA A 57 -4.25 18.35 -12.91
CA ALA A 57 -5.67 18.61 -12.82
C ALA A 57 -6.47 17.56 -13.56
N ILE A 58 -7.65 17.25 -13.03
CA ILE A 58 -8.66 16.41 -13.66
C ILE A 58 -9.77 17.36 -14.11
N HIS A 59 -10.17 17.27 -15.36
CA HIS A 59 -11.28 18.01 -15.93
C HIS A 59 -12.48 17.08 -16.13
N ALA A 60 -13.66 17.67 -16.07
CA ALA A 60 -14.91 16.97 -16.27
C ALA A 60 -15.79 17.71 -17.28
N ASP A 61 -16.57 16.96 -18.03
CA ASP A 61 -17.57 17.49 -18.94
C ASP A 61 -18.75 18.15 -18.19
N ALA A 62 -19.69 18.72 -18.93
CA ALA A 62 -20.87 19.38 -18.36
C ALA A 62 -21.79 18.41 -17.57
N ALA A 63 -21.65 17.12 -17.75
CA ALA A 63 -22.37 16.08 -17.02
C ALA A 63 -21.59 15.55 -15.79
N GLY A 64 -20.43 16.14 -15.49
CA GLY A 64 -19.58 15.76 -14.36
C GLY A 64 -18.77 14.49 -14.58
N ARG A 65 -18.62 14.00 -15.82
CA ARG A 65 -17.80 12.83 -16.16
C ARG A 65 -16.40 13.29 -16.51
N ILE A 66 -15.40 12.56 -16.05
CA ILE A 66 -13.99 12.82 -16.40
C ILE A 66 -13.86 12.75 -17.93
N ASP A 67 -13.24 13.76 -18.52
CA ASP A 67 -12.94 13.83 -19.96
C ASP A 67 -11.47 14.12 -20.23
N GLN A 68 -10.73 14.72 -19.29
CA GLN A 68 -9.35 15.10 -19.52
C GLN A 68 -8.52 15.07 -18.24
N LEU A 69 -7.25 14.67 -18.39
CA LEU A 69 -6.21 14.76 -17.36
C LEU A 69 -5.09 15.66 -17.83
N ASN A 70 -4.88 16.78 -17.14
CA ASN A 70 -3.70 17.60 -17.35
C ASN A 70 -2.50 17.03 -16.59
N VAL A 71 -1.37 16.84 -17.27
CA VAL A 71 -0.12 16.33 -16.70
C VAL A 71 1.02 17.31 -16.97
N ALA A 72 1.83 17.59 -15.96
CA ALA A 72 3.09 18.32 -16.12
C ALA A 72 4.20 17.36 -16.56
N GLU A 73 5.09 17.85 -17.43
CA GLU A 73 6.34 17.16 -17.73
C GLU A 73 7.31 17.31 -16.55
N ASN A 74 7.98 16.21 -16.18
CA ASN A 74 8.96 16.19 -15.09
C ASN A 74 10.38 16.11 -15.64
N VAL A 75 11.33 16.63 -14.86
CA VAL A 75 12.77 16.43 -15.04
C VAL A 75 13.34 15.73 -13.82
N LEU A 76 14.31 14.86 -14.03
CA LEU A 76 15.07 14.23 -12.97
C LEU A 76 16.21 15.14 -12.52
N PHE A 77 16.49 15.12 -11.23
CA PHE A 77 17.62 15.83 -10.63
C PHE A 77 18.12 15.07 -9.39
N GLU A 78 19.37 15.30 -9.06
CA GLU A 78 19.97 14.74 -7.83
C GLU A 78 19.57 15.59 -6.63
N ARG A 79 19.22 14.93 -5.52
CA ARG A 79 18.97 15.54 -4.23
C ARG A 79 19.39 14.60 -3.10
N ASP A 80 20.34 15.03 -2.29
CA ASP A 80 20.80 14.30 -1.10
C ASP A 80 21.25 12.85 -1.39
N GLY A 81 21.97 12.64 -2.50
CA GLY A 81 22.44 11.31 -2.93
C GLY A 81 21.36 10.42 -3.55
N SER A 82 20.21 10.97 -3.86
CA SER A 82 19.09 10.25 -4.50
C SER A 82 18.60 10.97 -5.76
N ILE A 83 17.99 10.23 -6.67
CA ILE A 83 17.33 10.83 -7.82
C ILE A 83 15.89 11.21 -7.43
N ALA A 84 15.56 12.46 -7.59
CA ALA A 84 14.24 13.02 -7.43
C ALA A 84 13.69 13.54 -8.77
N CYS A 85 12.40 13.79 -8.85
CA CYS A 85 11.79 14.45 -9.99
C CYS A 85 11.05 15.72 -9.56
N LYS A 86 10.98 16.69 -10.46
CA LYS A 86 10.18 17.90 -10.29
C LYS A 86 9.45 18.24 -11.59
N ALA A 87 8.25 18.79 -11.43
CA ALA A 87 7.48 19.31 -12.55
C ALA A 87 8.18 20.51 -13.18
N THR A 88 8.06 20.59 -14.50
CA THR A 88 8.43 21.77 -15.28
C THR A 88 7.19 22.63 -15.53
N GLU A 89 7.36 23.77 -16.20
CA GLU A 89 6.26 24.62 -16.67
C GLU A 89 5.50 24.04 -17.87
N LYS A 90 6.03 22.97 -18.48
CA LYS A 90 5.38 22.31 -19.62
C LYS A 90 4.33 21.35 -19.14
N SER A 91 3.17 21.39 -19.75
CA SER A 91 2.07 20.47 -19.50
C SER A 91 1.48 19.92 -20.79
N ALA A 92 0.73 18.85 -20.66
CA ALA A 92 -0.01 18.24 -21.76
C ALA A 92 -1.35 17.71 -21.23
N ASP A 93 -2.35 17.77 -22.09
CA ASP A 93 -3.66 17.21 -21.78
C ASP A 93 -3.79 15.82 -22.40
N LEU A 94 -4.38 14.92 -21.65
CA LEU A 94 -4.66 13.55 -22.05
C LEU A 94 -6.17 13.33 -21.98
N ASP A 95 -6.75 12.88 -23.08
CA ASP A 95 -8.14 12.46 -23.11
C ASP A 95 -8.28 11.16 -22.30
N VAL A 96 -9.07 11.18 -21.25
CA VAL A 96 -9.31 10.04 -20.34
C VAL A 96 -10.76 10.07 -19.87
N ASP A 97 -11.37 8.90 -19.70
CA ASP A 97 -12.72 8.75 -19.16
C ASP A 97 -12.73 8.15 -17.75
N THR A 98 -11.63 7.57 -17.34
CA THR A 98 -11.47 6.91 -16.05
C THR A 98 -10.07 7.13 -15.52
N MET A 99 -9.96 7.43 -14.22
CA MET A 99 -8.69 7.60 -13.54
C MET A 99 -8.63 6.71 -12.30
N ILE A 100 -7.54 5.96 -12.17
CA ILE A 100 -7.28 5.10 -11.01
C ILE A 100 -5.97 5.56 -10.38
N PHE A 101 -6.03 5.98 -9.11
CA PHE A 101 -4.85 6.30 -8.32
C PHE A 101 -4.24 5.00 -7.76
N ALA A 102 -3.02 4.69 -8.18
CA ALA A 102 -2.23 3.57 -7.69
C ALA A 102 -0.86 4.08 -7.21
N ILE A 103 -0.88 5.09 -6.34
CA ILE A 103 0.30 5.87 -5.90
C ILE A 103 0.86 5.42 -4.55
N GLY A 104 0.41 4.28 -4.04
CA GLY A 104 0.77 3.73 -2.73
C GLY A 104 -0.15 4.23 -1.61
N ASP A 105 0.12 3.73 -0.41
CA ASP A 105 -0.64 4.02 0.80
C ASP A 105 0.28 4.65 1.85
N VAL A 106 -0.32 5.31 2.81
CA VAL A 106 0.34 5.81 4.02
C VAL A 106 -0.33 5.20 5.25
N ALA A 107 0.38 5.13 6.37
CA ALA A 107 -0.23 4.71 7.62
C ALA A 107 -1.34 5.70 8.04
N ASP A 108 -2.44 5.20 8.59
CA ASP A 108 -3.57 6.04 8.98
C ASP A 108 -3.27 6.82 10.28
N PRO A 109 -3.18 8.15 10.24
CA PRO A 109 -2.95 8.96 11.43
C PRO A 109 -4.13 8.93 12.41
N ALA A 110 -5.34 8.55 11.97
CA ALA A 110 -6.54 8.49 12.82
C ALA A 110 -6.48 7.36 13.87
N VAL A 111 -5.54 6.41 13.73
CA VAL A 111 -5.27 5.39 14.76
C VAL A 111 -4.83 6.02 16.09
N GLY A 112 -4.34 7.28 16.09
CA GLY A 112 -3.98 8.00 17.31
C GLY A 112 -2.61 7.63 17.87
N LEU A 113 -1.76 6.98 17.08
CA LEU A 113 -0.36 6.70 17.41
C LEU A 113 0.54 7.86 16.99
N PRO A 114 1.72 8.04 17.61
CA PRO A 114 2.68 9.04 17.16
C PRO A 114 3.01 8.89 15.68
N TYR A 115 2.75 9.93 14.90
CA TYR A 115 2.80 9.90 13.46
C TYR A 115 3.86 10.88 12.93
N GLY A 116 4.66 10.41 11.97
CA GLY A 116 5.66 11.20 11.27
C GLY A 116 5.11 11.79 9.97
N ARG A 117 5.91 11.77 8.93
CA ARG A 117 5.53 12.29 7.62
C ARG A 117 4.52 11.38 6.90
N ASP A 118 4.82 10.08 6.80
CA ASP A 118 4.05 9.11 6.02
C ASP A 118 3.84 7.77 6.77
N SER A 119 4.37 7.65 8.00
CA SER A 119 4.33 6.44 8.82
C SER A 119 4.36 6.78 10.30
N TYR A 120 4.18 5.78 11.15
CA TYR A 120 4.33 5.95 12.59
C TYR A 120 5.78 6.20 12.98
N VAL A 121 5.98 6.93 14.08
CA VAL A 121 7.32 7.24 14.62
C VAL A 121 7.88 5.99 15.29
N ILE A 122 9.05 5.57 14.85
CA ILE A 122 9.78 4.43 15.41
C ILE A 122 10.88 4.89 16.37
N ASN A 123 11.33 3.98 17.23
CA ASN A 123 12.38 4.21 18.21
C ASN A 123 13.70 4.61 17.53
N PRO A 124 14.29 5.78 17.87
CA PRO A 124 15.55 6.24 17.29
C PRO A 124 16.80 5.60 17.89
N ASP A 125 16.66 4.64 18.82
CA ASP A 125 17.79 4.01 19.51
C ASP A 125 18.74 3.29 18.52
N GLN A 126 20.02 3.65 18.60
CA GLN A 126 21.07 3.06 17.77
C GLN A 126 21.84 1.93 18.47
N SER A 127 21.55 1.63 19.73
CA SER A 127 22.19 0.53 20.47
C SER A 127 21.73 -0.85 19.97
N ASP A 128 20.46 -0.96 19.58
CA ASP A 128 19.88 -2.13 18.89
C ASP A 128 18.96 -1.66 17.74
N PRO A 129 19.53 -1.18 16.63
CA PRO A 129 18.76 -0.58 15.55
C PRO A 129 17.84 -1.59 14.85
N LYS A 130 18.12 -2.88 14.95
CA LYS A 130 17.26 -3.93 14.36
C LYS A 130 15.94 -4.06 15.11
N ARG A 131 15.96 -4.01 16.43
CA ARG A 131 14.76 -4.03 17.26
C ARG A 131 14.06 -2.66 17.24
N ALA A 132 14.81 -1.61 17.50
CA ALA A 132 14.32 -0.24 17.57
C ALA A 132 13.53 0.17 16.30
N ALA A 133 13.93 -0.33 15.13
CA ALA A 133 13.25 -0.08 13.87
C ALA A 133 11.80 -0.59 13.81
N TYR A 134 11.34 -1.38 14.76
CA TYR A 134 9.98 -1.91 14.83
C TYR A 134 9.18 -1.36 16.02
N GLU A 135 9.85 -0.84 17.05
CA GLU A 135 9.20 -0.29 18.25
C GLU A 135 8.62 1.09 17.97
N LEU A 136 7.38 1.33 18.38
CA LEU A 136 6.79 2.67 18.31
C LEU A 136 7.35 3.58 19.39
N PHE A 137 7.47 4.86 19.07
CA PHE A 137 8.11 5.86 19.92
C PHE A 137 7.28 7.13 20.04
N ASP A 138 7.10 7.61 21.27
CA ASP A 138 6.47 8.89 21.55
C ASP A 138 7.55 9.99 21.65
N PRO A 139 7.70 10.86 20.63
CA PRO A 139 8.72 11.90 20.63
C PRO A 139 8.42 13.02 21.64
N GLN A 140 7.16 13.19 22.05
CA GLN A 140 6.79 14.22 23.03
C GLN A 140 7.21 13.80 24.45
N LYS A 141 7.09 12.51 24.76
CA LYS A 141 7.50 11.95 26.05
C LYS A 141 8.92 11.38 26.04
N ASN A 142 9.55 11.35 24.86
CA ASN A 142 10.87 10.76 24.63
C ASN A 142 10.95 9.31 25.16
N GLN A 143 9.96 8.49 24.82
CA GLN A 143 9.87 7.10 25.31
C GLN A 143 9.32 6.14 24.29
N VAL A 144 9.78 4.89 24.35
CA VAL A 144 9.22 3.76 23.60
C VAL A 144 7.82 3.48 24.15
N LEU A 145 6.88 3.21 23.25
CA LEU A 145 5.54 2.72 23.61
C LEU A 145 5.63 1.22 23.88
N ASP A 146 5.62 0.86 25.16
CA ASP A 146 5.81 -0.51 25.60
C ASP A 146 4.80 -1.47 24.97
N GLY A 147 5.30 -2.58 24.40
CA GLY A 147 4.50 -3.59 23.72
C GLY A 147 3.90 -3.17 22.38
N MET A 148 4.22 -1.99 21.84
CA MET A 148 3.68 -1.50 20.58
C MET A 148 4.71 -1.53 19.46
N TYR A 149 4.36 -2.21 18.38
CA TYR A 149 5.23 -2.43 17.23
C TYR A 149 4.54 -2.05 15.93
N ALA A 150 5.30 -1.55 14.96
CA ALA A 150 4.85 -1.38 13.58
C ALA A 150 5.60 -2.34 12.65
N VAL A 151 4.89 -2.96 11.72
CA VAL A 151 5.45 -3.92 10.76
C VAL A 151 4.89 -3.70 9.37
N GLY A 152 5.58 -4.19 8.36
CA GLY A 152 5.14 -4.10 6.97
C GLY A 152 4.89 -2.65 6.52
N TRP A 153 3.82 -2.42 5.80
CA TRP A 153 3.50 -1.09 5.27
C TRP A 153 3.13 -0.07 6.35
N ALA A 154 2.64 -0.48 7.50
CA ALA A 154 2.42 0.43 8.63
C ALA A 154 3.72 1.07 9.14
N ARG A 155 4.87 0.39 8.95
CA ARG A 155 6.21 0.87 9.30
C ARG A 155 6.90 1.62 8.15
N LYS A 156 6.78 1.13 6.94
CA LYS A 156 7.56 1.59 5.78
C LYS A 156 6.71 2.19 4.66
N ALA A 157 5.44 2.48 4.87
CA ALA A 157 4.51 3.03 3.87
C ALA A 157 4.77 2.42 2.48
N SER A 158 4.00 1.68 1.87
CA SER A 158 4.08 1.11 0.51
C SER A 158 5.48 0.83 -0.09
N ASP A 159 6.50 0.62 0.76
CA ASP A 159 7.85 0.28 0.29
C ASP A 159 7.87 -1.15 -0.23
N GLY A 160 8.02 -1.28 -1.54
CA GLY A 160 8.10 -2.56 -2.24
C GLY A 160 6.77 -3.29 -2.44
N LEU A 161 6.87 -4.54 -2.88
CA LEU A 161 5.75 -5.43 -3.13
C LEU A 161 5.32 -6.18 -1.86
N VAL A 162 4.16 -6.84 -1.92
CA VAL A 162 3.60 -7.64 -0.82
C VAL A 162 4.61 -8.60 -0.18
N GLY A 163 5.52 -9.19 -0.96
CA GLY A 163 6.56 -10.07 -0.45
C GLY A 163 7.55 -9.37 0.49
N ILE A 164 7.88 -8.10 0.23
CA ILE A 164 8.75 -7.28 1.09
C ILE A 164 8.03 -6.96 2.40
N ALA A 165 6.77 -6.52 2.32
CA ALA A 165 5.95 -6.24 3.50
C ALA A 165 5.75 -7.49 4.37
N ARG A 166 5.54 -8.65 3.76
CA ARG A 166 5.46 -9.94 4.46
C ARG A 166 6.75 -10.28 5.18
N HIS A 167 7.89 -10.18 4.50
CA HIS A 167 9.18 -10.44 5.13
C HIS A 167 9.46 -9.47 6.28
N ASP A 168 9.14 -8.20 6.12
CA ASP A 168 9.26 -7.20 7.18
C ASP A 168 8.39 -7.56 8.40
N ALA A 169 7.16 -8.02 8.16
CA ALA A 169 6.27 -8.48 9.23
C ALA A 169 6.79 -9.75 9.94
N GLU A 170 7.39 -10.69 9.20
CA GLU A 170 8.01 -11.90 9.77
C GLU A 170 9.19 -11.54 10.69
N VAL A 171 10.04 -10.59 10.27
CA VAL A 171 11.14 -10.09 11.11
C VAL A 171 10.59 -9.38 12.34
N GLY A 172 9.63 -8.46 12.19
CA GLY A 172 9.02 -7.75 13.31
C GLY A 172 8.36 -8.70 14.31
N ALA A 173 7.69 -9.74 13.85
CA ALA A 173 7.08 -10.76 14.72
C ALA A 173 8.11 -11.44 15.64
N THR A 174 9.36 -11.60 15.22
CA THR A 174 10.41 -12.16 16.09
C THR A 174 10.70 -11.27 17.29
N HIS A 175 10.61 -9.95 17.12
CA HIS A 175 10.78 -8.98 18.22
C HIS A 175 9.57 -8.99 19.17
N VAL A 176 8.36 -9.12 18.63
CA VAL A 176 7.13 -9.28 19.43
C VAL A 176 7.19 -10.55 20.27
N LEU A 177 7.61 -11.69 19.69
CA LEU A 177 7.75 -12.95 20.44
C LEU A 177 8.74 -12.82 21.59
N LYS A 178 9.91 -12.19 21.35
CA LYS A 178 10.90 -11.94 22.41
C LYS A 178 10.36 -11.03 23.52
N TYR A 179 9.57 -10.02 23.16
CA TYR A 179 8.90 -9.18 24.14
C TYR A 179 7.92 -10.00 25.01
N LEU A 180 7.12 -10.86 24.40
CA LEU A 180 6.15 -11.70 25.11
C LEU A 180 6.80 -12.68 26.09
N GLU A 181 8.05 -13.14 25.84
CA GLU A 181 8.80 -13.98 26.78
C GLU A 181 9.07 -13.28 28.12
N THR A 182 9.16 -11.93 28.11
CA THR A 182 9.48 -11.12 29.29
C THR A 182 8.30 -10.26 29.76
N ALA A 183 7.24 -10.20 28.97
CA ALA A 183 6.05 -9.42 29.31
C ALA A 183 5.37 -10.00 30.56
N ARG A 184 4.90 -9.09 31.42
CA ARG A 184 4.09 -9.51 32.56
C ARG A 184 2.74 -10.03 32.09
N GLU A 185 2.23 -11.07 32.72
CA GLU A 185 0.85 -11.51 32.48
C GLU A 185 -0.11 -10.35 32.70
N SER A 186 -0.99 -10.14 31.74
CA SER A 186 -2.05 -9.15 31.85
C SER A 186 -3.20 -9.71 32.68
N ASN A 187 -3.77 -8.87 33.55
CA ASN A 187 -5.02 -9.17 34.21
C ASN A 187 -6.24 -9.08 33.28
N PHE A 188 -6.01 -8.65 32.01
CA PHE A 188 -7.03 -8.55 30.98
C PHE A 188 -6.90 -9.71 30.01
N GLY A 189 -7.82 -10.66 30.09
CA GLY A 189 -7.94 -11.74 29.09
C GLY A 189 -8.77 -11.33 27.88
N ALA A 190 -8.85 -12.20 26.89
CA ALA A 190 -9.61 -11.96 25.67
C ALA A 190 -11.10 -11.66 25.94
N ALA A 191 -11.70 -12.31 26.96
CA ALA A 191 -13.10 -12.09 27.33
C ALA A 191 -13.36 -10.68 27.89
N GLU A 192 -12.43 -10.12 28.65
CA GLU A 192 -12.53 -8.75 29.18
C GLU A 192 -12.38 -7.70 28.04
N ILE A 193 -11.48 -7.96 27.10
CA ILE A 193 -11.31 -7.10 25.91
C ILE A 193 -12.60 -7.14 25.08
N GLN A 194 -13.16 -8.32 24.85
CA GLN A 194 -14.41 -8.47 24.10
C GLN A 194 -15.54 -7.66 24.75
N LYS A 195 -15.77 -7.83 26.05
CA LYS A 195 -16.77 -7.07 26.80
C LYS A 195 -16.53 -5.56 26.78
N PHE A 196 -15.26 -5.14 26.77
CA PHE A 196 -14.93 -3.72 26.63
C PHE A 196 -15.33 -3.17 25.27
N LEU A 197 -15.03 -3.88 24.18
CA LEU A 197 -15.38 -3.49 22.81
C LEU A 197 -16.90 -3.45 22.61
N GLU A 198 -17.62 -4.46 23.08
CA GLU A 198 -19.09 -4.52 23.07
C GLU A 198 -19.73 -3.33 23.81
N ARG A 199 -19.18 -2.96 24.99
CA ARG A 199 -19.65 -1.77 25.75
C ARG A 199 -19.39 -0.46 25.00
N LYS A 200 -18.42 -0.42 24.10
CA LYS A 200 -18.14 0.71 23.20
C LYS A 200 -19.04 0.73 21.97
N GLY A 201 -19.94 -0.25 21.83
CA GLY A 201 -20.81 -0.38 20.65
C GLY A 201 -20.07 -0.82 19.40
N LEU A 202 -18.86 -1.37 19.55
CA LEU A 202 -18.08 -1.88 18.43
C LEU A 202 -18.52 -3.30 18.07
N GLN A 203 -18.82 -3.52 16.81
CA GLN A 203 -19.13 -4.85 16.31
C GLN A 203 -17.83 -5.62 16.12
N ILE A 204 -17.76 -6.81 16.71
CA ILE A 204 -16.59 -7.67 16.66
C ILE A 204 -16.83 -8.74 15.60
N VAL A 205 -15.93 -8.81 14.62
CA VAL A 205 -15.90 -9.89 13.62
C VAL A 205 -14.87 -10.93 14.06
N THR A 206 -15.34 -12.15 14.25
CA THR A 206 -14.52 -13.28 14.71
C THR A 206 -14.08 -14.16 13.54
N LYS A 207 -13.15 -15.09 13.78
CA LYS A 207 -12.72 -16.03 12.74
C LYS A 207 -13.89 -16.87 12.18
N PRO A 208 -14.82 -17.42 12.98
CA PRO A 208 -16.04 -18.07 12.43
C PRO A 208 -16.91 -17.15 11.55
N ASP A 209 -16.93 -15.85 11.86
CA ASP A 209 -17.66 -14.88 11.05
C ASP A 209 -17.03 -14.71 9.65
N LEU A 210 -15.69 -14.68 9.59
CA LEU A 210 -14.98 -14.66 8.30
C LEU A 210 -15.23 -15.92 7.46
N GLU A 211 -15.38 -17.08 8.10
CA GLU A 211 -15.76 -18.32 7.40
C GLU A 211 -17.19 -18.24 6.85
N SER A 212 -18.09 -17.59 7.60
CA SER A 212 -19.46 -17.33 7.15
C SER A 212 -19.48 -16.36 5.97
N LEU A 213 -18.71 -15.29 6.03
CA LEU A 213 -18.54 -14.35 4.93
C LEU A 213 -17.98 -15.04 3.68
N ALA A 214 -16.94 -15.85 3.82
CA ALA A 214 -16.35 -16.57 2.69
C ALA A 214 -17.37 -17.48 1.99
N ARG A 215 -18.22 -18.17 2.76
CA ARG A 215 -19.32 -19.00 2.19
C ARG A 215 -20.35 -18.15 1.45
N ALA A 216 -20.70 -16.98 1.97
CA ALA A 216 -21.64 -16.07 1.32
C ALA A 216 -21.07 -15.54 0.00
N GLU A 217 -19.82 -15.15 -0.01
CA GLU A 217 -19.10 -14.67 -1.20
C GLU A 217 -18.97 -15.75 -2.28
N GLU A 218 -18.66 -16.98 -1.88
CA GLU A 218 -18.62 -18.13 -2.80
C GLU A 218 -19.98 -18.40 -3.45
N LYS A 219 -21.06 -18.39 -2.66
CA LYS A 219 -22.43 -18.56 -3.18
C LYS A 219 -22.80 -17.44 -4.16
N GLU A 220 -22.43 -16.21 -3.86
CA GLU A 220 -22.74 -15.09 -4.74
C GLU A 220 -21.90 -15.15 -6.03
N ALA A 221 -20.64 -15.59 -5.97
CA ALA A 221 -19.81 -15.84 -7.15
C ALA A 221 -20.45 -16.92 -8.06
N GLN A 222 -20.88 -18.03 -7.48
CA GLN A 222 -21.57 -19.12 -8.21
C GLN A 222 -22.85 -18.61 -8.86
N LYS A 223 -23.70 -17.87 -8.13
CA LYS A 223 -24.94 -17.30 -8.64
C LYS A 223 -24.72 -16.35 -9.83
N ARG A 224 -23.63 -15.57 -9.80
CA ARG A 224 -23.26 -14.63 -10.87
C ARG A 224 -22.47 -15.29 -12.01
N GLY A 225 -22.04 -16.53 -11.87
CA GLY A 225 -21.21 -17.23 -12.86
C GLY A 225 -19.83 -16.62 -13.02
N ILE A 226 -19.26 -16.04 -11.95
CA ILE A 226 -17.91 -15.42 -11.93
C ILE A 226 -16.95 -16.22 -11.06
N LEU A 227 -15.66 -16.06 -11.29
CA LEU A 227 -14.63 -16.85 -10.62
C LEU A 227 -14.56 -16.58 -9.11
N TRP A 228 -14.77 -15.33 -8.69
CA TRP A 228 -14.77 -14.92 -7.30
C TRP A 228 -15.62 -13.64 -7.13
N PHE A 229 -16.13 -13.44 -5.92
CA PHE A 229 -16.91 -12.26 -5.54
C PHE A 229 -16.45 -11.78 -4.16
N LYS A 230 -16.45 -10.48 -3.95
CA LYS A 230 -16.24 -9.83 -2.66
C LYS A 230 -17.27 -8.73 -2.46
N PHE A 231 -17.84 -8.66 -1.26
CA PHE A 231 -18.64 -7.50 -0.89
C PHE A 231 -17.72 -6.27 -0.78
N ALA A 232 -18.19 -5.13 -1.28
CA ALA A 232 -17.40 -3.88 -1.30
C ALA A 232 -17.61 -3.05 -0.02
N GLU A 233 -18.76 -3.20 0.64
CA GLU A 233 -19.17 -2.37 1.78
C GLU A 233 -19.23 -3.20 3.06
N ASP A 234 -18.79 -2.62 4.18
CA ASP A 234 -18.76 -3.28 5.48
C ASP A 234 -20.15 -3.72 5.93
N ASP A 235 -21.17 -2.90 5.76
CA ASP A 235 -22.55 -3.23 6.12
C ASP A 235 -23.04 -4.47 5.36
N ALA A 236 -22.75 -4.57 4.06
CA ALA A 236 -23.10 -5.73 3.27
C ALA A 236 -22.36 -7.01 3.69
N MET A 237 -21.10 -6.89 4.14
CA MET A 237 -20.35 -8.00 4.72
C MET A 237 -20.99 -8.48 6.02
N LEU A 238 -21.35 -7.56 6.91
CA LEU A 238 -21.98 -7.87 8.18
C LEU A 238 -23.35 -8.51 8.01
N GLU A 239 -24.19 -7.99 7.12
CA GLU A 239 -25.49 -8.61 6.77
C GLU A 239 -25.32 -10.03 6.21
N ALA A 240 -24.32 -10.24 5.34
CA ALA A 240 -24.03 -11.56 4.78
C ALA A 240 -23.60 -12.57 5.86
N ILE A 241 -22.77 -12.13 6.83
CA ILE A 241 -22.38 -12.94 7.98
C ILE A 241 -23.60 -13.38 8.79
N GLU A 242 -24.46 -12.45 9.16
CA GLU A 242 -25.66 -12.75 9.97
C GLU A 242 -26.67 -13.66 9.24
N ALA A 243 -26.83 -13.46 7.92
CA ALA A 243 -27.67 -14.32 7.11
C ALA A 243 -27.15 -15.76 7.05
N GLU A 244 -25.83 -15.97 6.99
CA GLU A 244 -25.24 -17.32 6.99
C GLU A 244 -25.31 -17.98 8.37
N LYS A 245 -25.14 -17.24 9.46
CA LYS A 245 -25.30 -17.74 10.83
C LYS A 245 -26.74 -18.23 11.08
N THR A 246 -27.73 -17.44 10.67
CA THR A 246 -29.14 -17.77 10.85
C THR A 246 -29.50 -19.08 10.16
N LYS A 247 -28.97 -19.32 8.95
CA LYS A 247 -29.17 -20.58 8.21
C LYS A 247 -28.54 -21.77 8.91
N ALA A 248 -27.38 -21.61 9.55
CA ALA A 248 -26.68 -22.68 10.24
C ALA A 248 -27.37 -23.11 11.54
N VAL A 249 -28.18 -22.25 12.14
CA VAL A 249 -28.96 -22.55 13.36
C VAL A 249 -30.28 -23.28 13.03
N THR A 250 -30.75 -23.21 11.79
CA THR A 250 -32.05 -23.76 11.37
C THR A 250 -31.95 -25.21 10.79
N VAL A 251 -30.75 -25.78 10.74
CA VAL A 251 -30.44 -27.16 10.33
C VAL A 251 -30.07 -27.99 11.55
#